data_5ed7d80cabe8efa67ef52ddca77a432c
#
_entry.id   5ed7d80cabe8efa67ef52ddca77a432c
#
_cell.length_a   1.000
_cell.length_b   1.000
_cell.length_c   1.000
_cell.angle_alpha   90.00
_cell.angle_beta   90.00
_cell.angle_gamma   90.00
#
_symmetry.space_group_name_H-M   'P 1'
#
loop_
_entity.id
_entity.type
_entity.pdbx_description
1 polymer ?
#
loop_
_entity_poly.entity_id
_entity_poly.type
_entity_poly.pdbx_seq_one_letter_code
_entity_poly.pdbx_strand_id
1 'polypeptide(L)'
;MKRMAALLALLMTVLVGTLVTASPAHARSEPECESYVDVSNQAGYRVAAPIGKYGVLPCSLLWGDGGAGTVALQWALNDCYLAPAGKTLLNDDGAFGQLTFNALKFAQSKAGISADGQFGPQSRASLKFPAYTGGTYGTPTCARLGRPLP
;
A
#
# COMPACT_ATOMS: atom_id res chain seq x y z
N MET A 1 -29.61 -76.03 12.55
CA MET A 1 -29.04 -74.99 13.42
C MET A 1 -28.15 -74.15 12.56
N LYS A 2 -28.67 -73.07 12.02
CA LYS A 2 -28.01 -72.18 11.07
C LYS A 2 -27.52 -70.93 11.78
N ARG A 3 -26.23 -70.67 11.82
CA ARG A 3 -25.63 -69.49 12.39
C ARG A 3 -25.61 -68.41 11.30
N MET A 4 -26.39 -67.37 11.46
CA MET A 4 -26.31 -66.17 10.62
C MET A 4 -25.25 -65.24 11.22
N ALA A 5 -24.18 -65.04 10.49
CA ALA A 5 -23.18 -64.00 10.81
C ALA A 5 -23.60 -62.67 10.17
N ALA A 6 -23.89 -61.70 11.00
CA ALA A 6 -24.16 -60.32 10.56
C ALA A 6 -22.84 -59.59 10.36
N LEU A 7 -22.55 -59.18 9.13
CA LEU A 7 -21.46 -58.29 8.77
C LEU A 7 -21.90 -56.83 9.01
N LEU A 8 -21.36 -56.21 10.05
CA LEU A 8 -21.44 -54.76 10.22
C LEU A 8 -20.38 -54.11 9.38
N ALA A 9 -20.78 -53.44 8.29
CA ALA A 9 -19.90 -52.59 7.54
C ALA A 9 -19.83 -51.20 8.20
N LEU A 10 -18.69 -50.89 8.82
CA LEU A 10 -18.40 -49.55 9.36
C LEU A 10 -18.03 -48.64 8.20
N LEU A 11 -18.92 -47.72 7.81
CA LEU A 11 -18.58 -46.62 6.91
C LEU A 11 -17.82 -45.57 7.73
N MET A 12 -16.51 -45.52 7.59
CA MET A 12 -15.71 -44.37 8.01
C MET A 12 -15.78 -43.28 6.95
N THR A 13 -16.60 -42.30 7.19
CA THR A 13 -16.61 -41.03 6.44
C THR A 13 -15.40 -40.18 6.90
N VAL A 14 -14.35 -40.17 6.11
CA VAL A 14 -13.21 -39.28 6.30
C VAL A 14 -13.67 -37.85 5.92
N LEU A 15 -13.95 -37.02 6.90
CA LEU A 15 -14.18 -35.59 6.72
C LEU A 15 -12.80 -34.96 6.43
N VAL A 16 -12.48 -34.76 5.15
CA VAL A 16 -11.33 -33.94 4.75
C VAL A 16 -11.71 -32.49 5.02
N GLY A 17 -11.39 -32.02 6.22
CA GLY A 17 -11.48 -30.59 6.56
C GLY A 17 -10.45 -29.81 5.76
N THR A 18 -10.89 -29.05 4.76
CA THR A 18 -10.05 -28.04 4.11
C THR A 18 -9.71 -26.97 5.13
N LEU A 19 -8.49 -26.99 5.65
CA LEU A 19 -7.94 -25.89 6.42
C LEU A 19 -7.82 -24.68 5.49
N VAL A 20 -8.82 -23.82 5.48
CA VAL A 20 -8.71 -22.50 4.90
C VAL A 20 -7.76 -21.72 5.82
N THR A 21 -6.48 -21.64 5.45
CA THR A 21 -5.54 -20.74 6.10
C THR A 21 -5.96 -19.32 5.74
N ALA A 22 -6.73 -18.70 6.63
CA ALA A 22 -6.98 -17.27 6.55
C ALA A 22 -5.63 -16.57 6.64
N SER A 23 -5.22 -15.87 5.58
CA SER A 23 -4.08 -14.97 5.65
C SER A 23 -4.29 -14.02 6.82
N PRO A 24 -3.27 -13.74 7.65
CA PRO A 24 -3.44 -12.80 8.73
C PRO A 24 -3.90 -11.46 8.14
N ALA A 25 -5.12 -11.07 8.48
CA ALA A 25 -5.60 -9.72 8.19
C ALA A 25 -4.60 -8.78 8.87
N HIS A 26 -3.83 -8.03 8.09
CA HIS A 26 -2.96 -7.01 8.63
C HIS A 26 -3.85 -5.99 9.32
N ALA A 27 -3.81 -5.98 10.65
CA ALA A 27 -4.59 -5.04 11.43
C ALA A 27 -4.12 -3.62 11.09
N ARG A 28 -4.99 -2.84 10.47
CA ARG A 28 -4.72 -1.44 10.15
C ARG A 28 -4.61 -0.65 11.46
N SER A 29 -3.48 0.00 11.68
CA SER A 29 -3.24 0.83 12.87
C SER A 29 -3.68 2.29 12.67
N GLU A 30 -3.87 2.71 11.43
CA GLU A 30 -4.26 4.07 11.04
C GLU A 30 -5.44 4.00 10.04
N PRO A 31 -6.27 5.04 9.92
CA PRO A 31 -7.34 5.08 8.91
C PRO A 31 -6.76 5.01 7.50
N GLU A 32 -7.60 4.68 6.53
CA GLU A 32 -7.23 4.67 5.12
C GLU A 32 -6.92 6.08 4.62
N CYS A 33 -5.95 6.20 3.70
CA CYS A 33 -5.72 7.45 2.98
C CYS A 33 -6.77 7.60 1.88
N GLU A 34 -7.81 8.39 2.14
CA GLU A 34 -8.95 8.55 1.23
C GLU A 34 -8.72 9.65 0.18
N SER A 35 -7.72 10.51 0.37
CA SER A 35 -7.47 11.67 -0.48
C SER A 35 -5.98 11.95 -0.62
N TYR A 36 -5.66 13.07 -1.25
CA TYR A 36 -4.30 13.64 -1.26
C TYR A 36 -4.37 15.14 -1.02
N VAL A 37 -3.25 15.72 -0.62
CA VAL A 37 -3.12 17.15 -0.43
C VAL A 37 -1.74 17.59 -0.90
N ASP A 38 -1.70 18.80 -1.43
CA ASP A 38 -0.46 19.52 -1.66
C ASP A 38 -0.02 20.19 -0.36
N VAL A 39 0.92 19.61 0.34
CA VAL A 39 1.51 20.20 1.55
C VAL A 39 2.73 21.02 1.18
N SER A 40 2.78 22.26 1.61
CA SER A 40 4.00 23.05 1.53
C SER A 40 5.03 22.50 2.51
N ASN A 41 6.21 22.13 2.01
CA ASN A 41 7.31 21.76 2.88
C ASN A 41 8.14 23.02 3.28
N GLN A 42 9.08 22.85 4.21
CA GLN A 42 9.94 23.94 4.71
C GLN A 42 10.81 24.60 3.62
N ALA A 43 11.01 23.95 2.48
CA ALA A 43 11.77 24.47 1.36
C ALA A 43 10.88 25.21 0.33
N GLY A 44 9.59 25.41 0.62
CA GLY A 44 8.67 26.13 -0.26
C GLY A 44 8.12 25.31 -1.44
N TYR A 45 8.33 23.97 -1.43
CA TYR A 45 7.75 23.07 -2.41
C TYR A 45 6.35 22.64 -1.99
N ARG A 46 5.45 22.51 -2.96
CA ARG A 46 4.17 21.80 -2.76
C ARG A 46 4.40 20.32 -3.04
N VAL A 47 4.11 19.48 -2.08
CA VAL A 47 4.32 18.02 -2.14
C VAL A 47 2.98 17.32 -2.18
N ALA A 48 2.69 16.60 -3.27
CA ALA A 48 1.48 15.80 -3.39
C ALA A 48 1.64 14.48 -2.63
N ALA A 49 0.91 14.29 -1.55
CA ALA A 49 1.00 13.10 -0.70
C ALA A 49 -0.36 12.54 -0.31
N PRO A 50 -0.46 11.21 -0.13
CA PRO A 50 -1.66 10.59 0.42
C PRO A 50 -2.01 11.15 1.80
N ILE A 51 -3.30 11.42 2.02
CA ILE A 51 -3.82 11.98 3.26
C ILE A 51 -5.13 11.30 3.63
N GLY A 52 -5.42 11.18 4.91
CA GLY A 52 -6.67 10.66 5.41
C GLY A 52 -7.83 11.63 5.18
N LYS A 53 -9.03 11.18 5.54
CA LYS A 53 -10.26 11.96 5.44
C LYS A 53 -10.12 13.29 6.19
N TYR A 54 -10.67 14.35 5.59
CA TYR A 54 -10.63 15.72 6.14
C TYR A 54 -9.22 16.31 6.32
N GLY A 55 -8.24 15.82 5.55
CA GLY A 55 -6.90 16.39 5.64
C GLY A 55 -6.10 15.92 6.86
N VAL A 56 -6.56 14.87 7.54
CA VAL A 56 -5.91 14.36 8.75
C VAL A 56 -4.77 13.39 8.38
N LEU A 57 -3.59 13.63 8.92
CA LEU A 57 -2.54 12.63 9.07
C LEU A 57 -2.59 12.16 10.51
N PRO A 58 -2.40 10.90 10.80
CA PRO A 58 -1.84 9.82 9.99
C PRO A 58 -2.88 9.02 9.19
N CYS A 59 -2.44 8.37 8.10
CA CYS A 59 -3.23 7.42 7.33
C CYS A 59 -2.35 6.32 6.71
N SER A 60 -2.95 5.21 6.32
CA SER A 60 -2.25 4.07 5.71
C SER A 60 -2.95 3.57 4.45
N LEU A 61 -2.18 2.91 3.55
CA LEU A 61 -2.69 2.18 2.41
C LEU A 61 -2.14 0.76 2.43
N LEU A 62 -3.03 -0.19 2.23
CA LEU A 62 -2.74 -1.63 2.23
C LEU A 62 -3.26 -2.26 0.94
N TRP A 63 -2.87 -3.48 0.68
CA TRP A 63 -3.43 -4.28 -0.40
C TRP A 63 -4.96 -4.31 -0.35
N GLY A 64 -5.59 -4.01 -1.48
CA GLY A 64 -7.04 -3.97 -1.64
C GLY A 64 -7.66 -2.58 -1.42
N ASP A 65 -6.92 -1.62 -0.89
CA ASP A 65 -7.37 -0.23 -0.79
C ASP A 65 -7.47 0.45 -2.15
N GLY A 66 -8.15 1.59 -2.20
CA GLY A 66 -8.32 2.31 -3.45
C GLY A 66 -8.60 3.80 -3.29
N GLY A 67 -8.90 4.44 -4.43
CA GLY A 67 -9.28 5.85 -4.46
C GLY A 67 -8.13 6.84 -4.55
N ALA A 68 -8.42 8.11 -4.25
CA ALA A 68 -7.49 9.23 -4.51
C ALA A 68 -6.19 9.16 -3.70
N GLY A 69 -6.22 8.60 -2.49
CA GLY A 69 -4.99 8.36 -1.71
C GLY A 69 -4.05 7.38 -2.40
N THR A 70 -4.61 6.32 -3.00
CA THR A 70 -3.81 5.34 -3.77
C THR A 70 -3.27 5.95 -5.06
N VAL A 71 -4.04 6.79 -5.77
CA VAL A 71 -3.56 7.54 -6.94
C VAL A 71 -2.33 8.37 -6.58
N ALA A 72 -2.38 9.12 -5.48
CA ALA A 72 -1.23 9.93 -5.04
C ALA A 72 0.00 9.08 -4.70
N LEU A 73 -0.20 7.89 -4.12
CA LEU A 73 0.89 6.93 -3.92
C LEU A 73 1.45 6.44 -5.25
N GLN A 74 0.60 6.09 -6.23
CA GLN A 74 1.03 5.65 -7.56
C GLN A 74 1.84 6.73 -8.28
N TRP A 75 1.45 8.01 -8.21
CA TRP A 75 2.27 9.13 -8.72
C TRP A 75 3.64 9.18 -8.05
N ALA A 76 3.69 9.07 -6.73
CA ALA A 76 4.96 9.07 -6.02
C ALA A 76 5.86 7.90 -6.42
N LEU A 77 5.29 6.71 -6.60
CA LEU A 77 6.02 5.53 -7.06
C LEU A 77 6.51 5.70 -8.49
N ASN A 78 5.69 6.20 -9.39
CA ASN A 78 6.03 6.44 -10.79
C ASN A 78 7.15 7.47 -10.91
N ASP A 79 6.94 8.67 -10.39
CA ASP A 79 7.80 9.82 -10.63
C ASP A 79 9.13 9.73 -9.85
N CYS A 80 9.07 9.23 -8.62
CA CYS A 80 10.21 9.28 -7.71
C CYS A 80 11.03 7.99 -7.65
N TYR A 81 10.50 6.87 -8.13
CA TYR A 81 11.17 5.58 -7.99
C TYR A 81 11.24 4.76 -9.28
N LEU A 82 10.13 4.61 -10.01
CA LEU A 82 10.09 3.75 -11.19
C LEU A 82 10.71 4.43 -12.41
N ALA A 83 10.29 5.64 -12.75
CA ALA A 83 10.83 6.39 -13.88
C ALA A 83 12.35 6.62 -13.77
N PRO A 84 12.90 7.08 -12.62
CA PRO A 84 14.35 7.22 -12.46
C PRO A 84 15.13 5.92 -12.54
N ALA A 85 14.45 4.78 -12.29
CA ALA A 85 15.05 3.45 -12.38
C ALA A 85 14.85 2.77 -13.74
N GLY A 86 14.23 3.45 -14.71
CA GLY A 86 13.92 2.89 -16.04
C GLY A 86 12.94 1.72 -15.99
N LYS A 87 12.06 1.67 -14.98
CA LYS A 87 11.06 0.61 -14.80
C LYS A 87 9.73 0.99 -15.43
N THR A 88 8.93 -0.03 -15.76
CA THR A 88 7.55 0.15 -16.21
C THR A 88 6.74 0.91 -15.16
N LEU A 89 6.03 1.95 -15.59
CA LEU A 89 5.19 2.77 -14.72
C LEU A 89 3.88 2.03 -14.41
N LEU A 90 3.29 2.39 -13.27
CA LEU A 90 1.94 1.97 -12.89
C LEU A 90 0.90 2.78 -13.67
N ASN A 91 -0.27 2.21 -13.88
CA ASN A 91 -1.45 3.00 -14.16
C ASN A 91 -1.88 3.72 -12.88
N ASP A 92 -2.26 4.99 -13.00
CA ASP A 92 -2.75 5.82 -11.88
C ASP A 92 -4.25 5.60 -11.71
N ASP A 93 -4.64 4.33 -11.54
CA ASP A 93 -6.03 3.84 -11.51
C ASP A 93 -6.64 3.88 -10.10
N GLY A 94 -5.83 4.21 -9.11
CA GLY A 94 -6.25 4.22 -7.72
C GLY A 94 -6.50 2.85 -7.13
N ALA A 95 -6.04 1.76 -7.75
CA ALA A 95 -6.18 0.41 -7.23
C ALA A 95 -4.87 -0.06 -6.57
N PHE A 96 -4.91 -0.38 -5.28
CA PHE A 96 -3.77 -0.95 -4.57
C PHE A 96 -3.72 -2.47 -4.79
N GLY A 97 -3.35 -2.88 -6.01
CA GLY A 97 -3.17 -4.27 -6.39
C GLY A 97 -1.71 -4.73 -6.33
N GLN A 98 -1.44 -5.90 -6.97
CA GLN A 98 -0.11 -6.52 -6.99
C GLN A 98 0.98 -5.60 -7.54
N LEU A 99 0.69 -4.83 -8.58
CA LEU A 99 1.68 -3.95 -9.20
C LEU A 99 2.05 -2.81 -8.25
N THR A 100 1.06 -2.15 -7.63
CA THR A 100 1.28 -1.09 -6.64
C THR A 100 2.03 -1.64 -5.42
N PHE A 101 1.67 -2.82 -4.93
CA PHE A 101 2.36 -3.49 -3.83
C PHE A 101 3.85 -3.73 -4.13
N ASN A 102 4.16 -4.28 -5.31
CA ASN A 102 5.54 -4.55 -5.71
C ASN A 102 6.35 -3.26 -5.91
N ALA A 103 5.73 -2.24 -6.50
CA ALA A 103 6.35 -0.94 -6.68
C ALA A 103 6.65 -0.25 -5.34
N LEU A 104 5.73 -0.37 -4.37
CA LEU A 104 5.94 0.16 -3.02
C LEU A 104 7.09 -0.56 -2.32
N LYS A 105 7.17 -1.89 -2.39
CA LYS A 105 8.31 -2.65 -1.85
C LYS A 105 9.64 -2.21 -2.47
N PHE A 106 9.67 -1.96 -3.78
CA PHE A 106 10.84 -1.43 -4.45
C PHE A 106 11.21 -0.04 -3.91
N ALA A 107 10.25 0.87 -3.77
CA ALA A 107 10.48 2.20 -3.22
C ALA A 107 10.97 2.17 -1.76
N GLN A 108 10.38 1.32 -0.92
CA GLN A 108 10.79 1.10 0.47
C GLN A 108 12.23 0.60 0.55
N SER A 109 12.60 -0.38 -0.28
CA SER A 109 13.99 -0.87 -0.39
C SER A 109 14.95 0.25 -0.79
N LYS A 110 14.58 1.11 -1.76
CA LYS A 110 15.38 2.27 -2.15
C LYS A 110 15.49 3.33 -1.06
N ALA A 111 14.47 3.44 -0.21
CA ALA A 111 14.48 4.34 0.95
C ALA A 111 15.23 3.76 2.16
N GLY A 112 15.69 2.51 2.12
CA GLY A 112 16.41 1.85 3.20
C GLY A 112 15.54 1.47 4.40
N ILE A 113 14.24 1.24 4.17
CA ILE A 113 13.28 0.81 5.20
C ILE A 113 12.76 -0.60 4.91
N SER A 114 11.97 -1.17 5.85
CA SER A 114 11.33 -2.46 5.66
C SER A 114 10.46 -2.47 4.39
N ALA A 115 10.71 -3.42 3.49
CA ALA A 115 9.98 -3.56 2.23
C ALA A 115 8.76 -4.48 2.42
N ASP A 116 7.83 -4.07 3.27
CA ASP A 116 6.63 -4.82 3.62
C ASP A 116 5.46 -4.63 2.62
N GLY A 117 5.55 -3.62 1.75
CA GLY A 117 4.51 -3.28 0.79
C GLY A 117 3.29 -2.61 1.42
N GLN A 118 3.44 -2.04 2.62
CA GLN A 118 2.41 -1.28 3.31
C GLN A 118 2.80 0.21 3.36
N PHE A 119 1.88 1.09 2.99
CA PHE A 119 2.10 2.52 3.15
C PHE A 119 1.58 2.97 4.52
N GLY A 120 2.47 3.00 5.48
CA GLY A 120 2.19 3.43 6.86
C GLY A 120 3.15 4.52 7.32
N PRO A 121 3.28 4.74 8.65
CA PRO A 121 4.10 5.81 9.22
C PRO A 121 5.54 5.82 8.73
N GLN A 122 6.17 4.65 8.61
CA GLN A 122 7.54 4.52 8.18
C GLN A 122 7.71 4.91 6.71
N SER A 123 6.81 4.45 5.84
CA SER A 123 6.79 4.80 4.41
C SER A 123 6.56 6.29 4.24
N ARG A 124 5.57 6.86 4.93
CA ARG A 124 5.24 8.29 4.87
C ARG A 124 6.42 9.18 5.29
N ALA A 125 7.16 8.79 6.31
CA ALA A 125 8.32 9.55 6.78
C ALA A 125 9.55 9.43 5.88
N SER A 126 9.69 8.33 5.14
CA SER A 126 10.94 7.97 4.44
C SER A 126 10.86 8.11 2.93
N LEU A 127 9.67 7.94 2.35
CA LEU A 127 9.49 8.05 0.91
C LEU A 127 9.53 9.50 0.44
N LYS A 128 9.88 9.64 -0.84
CA LYS A 128 9.80 10.90 -1.57
C LYS A 128 8.51 10.93 -2.37
N PHE A 129 7.96 12.12 -2.53
CA PHE A 129 6.74 12.42 -3.26
C PHE A 129 7.00 13.49 -4.31
N PRO A 130 6.21 13.55 -5.40
CA PRO A 130 6.31 14.63 -6.37
C PRO A 130 6.16 15.99 -5.70
N ALA A 131 7.12 16.87 -5.98
CA ALA A 131 7.18 18.20 -5.39
C ALA A 131 7.29 19.24 -6.50
N TYR A 132 6.47 20.29 -6.40
CA TYR A 132 6.35 21.34 -7.39
C TYR A 132 6.77 22.68 -6.81
N THR A 133 7.48 23.49 -7.60
CA THR A 133 7.85 24.87 -7.25
C THR A 133 6.97 25.86 -8.01
N GLY A 134 6.56 26.92 -7.35
CA GLY A 134 5.98 28.09 -8.03
C GLY A 134 4.60 27.92 -8.65
N GLY A 135 3.83 26.91 -8.24
CA GLY A 135 2.42 26.76 -8.69
C GLY A 135 2.25 26.28 -10.14
N THR A 136 3.31 25.95 -10.84
CA THR A 136 3.29 25.38 -12.18
C THR A 136 3.57 23.89 -12.10
N TYR A 137 2.71 23.08 -12.73
CA TYR A 137 2.93 21.63 -12.91
C TYR A 137 4.02 21.42 -13.97
N GLY A 138 5.27 21.71 -13.60
CA GLY A 138 6.46 21.35 -14.39
C GLY A 138 6.91 19.94 -14.06
N THR A 139 8.09 19.53 -14.57
CA THR A 139 8.71 18.26 -14.19
C THR A 139 8.88 18.21 -12.66
N PRO A 140 8.23 17.27 -11.96
CA PRO A 140 8.28 17.25 -10.50
C PRO A 140 9.70 16.90 -10.04
N THR A 141 10.17 17.59 -9.02
CA THR A 141 11.27 17.11 -8.20
C THR A 141 10.73 16.18 -7.12
N CYS A 142 11.57 15.35 -6.52
CA CYS A 142 11.12 14.41 -5.50
C CYS A 142 11.60 14.85 -4.12
N ALA A 143 10.67 15.22 -3.25
CA ALA A 143 10.96 15.65 -1.88
C ALA A 143 10.29 14.74 -0.85
N ARG A 144 10.89 14.63 0.34
CA ARG A 144 10.21 14.01 1.50
C ARG A 144 9.18 15.00 2.04
N LEU A 145 8.09 14.45 2.57
CA LEU A 145 7.26 15.21 3.47
C LEU A 145 8.18 15.66 4.61
N GLY A 146 8.53 16.92 4.68
CA GLY A 146 9.43 17.39 5.72
C GLY A 146 9.00 16.86 7.09
N ARG A 147 9.94 16.88 8.07
CA ARG A 147 9.55 16.70 9.48
C ARG A 147 8.29 17.54 9.72
N PRO A 148 7.33 17.04 10.51
CA PRO A 148 6.20 17.87 10.89
C PRO A 148 6.76 19.22 11.31
N LEU A 149 6.24 20.25 10.71
CA LEU A 149 6.54 21.63 11.11
C LEU A 149 6.28 21.72 12.60
N PRO A 150 7.21 22.22 13.41
CA PRO A 150 6.96 22.41 14.83
C PRO A 150 5.76 23.34 15.02
#